data_6fdd7704d6ae78eb85784edab16a9a19
#
_entry.id   6fdd7704d6ae78eb85784edab16a9a19
#
_cell.length_a   1.000
_cell.length_b   1.000
_cell.length_c   1.000
_cell.angle_alpha   90.00
_cell.angle_beta   90.00
_cell.angle_gamma   90.00
#
_symmetry.space_group_name_H-M   'P 1'
#
loop_
_entity.id
_entity.type
_entity.pdbx_description
1 polymer ?
#
loop_
_entity_poly.entity_id
_entity_poly.type
_entity_poly.pdbx_seq_one_letter_code
_entity_poly.pdbx_strand_id
1 'polypeptide(L)'
;MASSKPFISPSFSYETLEETLDIKPKGAELCIGIPKENSFNENRIALTPDAVGVMIANGHQVVVETKAGDGASYTDKDYSEAGAKIAYDKKEVFECDIIVKSAPVSEMECELLKPNQFIISPIHMAVMKREILQKMMDKKITALSFENLKDDSGHNPIVRSMSEIAGSAVMLIAGQYLSKTNNGKGVLVGGISGIPPTKVIIIGAGIVGEYAARTALAMGASVKIFDNSIYRLKRLQNNIGVRMWTSVLEPKILAKQLKTCDVAVGALSGAAGRTPVVVTEETVSNMRPGSVIVDVSIDHGGCFETSNVTSHEKPVFIKYDVIHYCVPNIPSGFARTASQAISNVLMPLMLETGEDGGIDHIVWHKINIRSGIYLYKGSLTNFYLSERFDLKFTDLNLLIASKR
;
A
#
# COMPACT_ATOMS: atom_id res chain seq x y z
N MET A 1 -33.68 1.53 51.67
CA MET A 1 -33.84 0.42 50.70
C MET A 1 -34.83 0.88 49.64
N ALA A 2 -34.35 1.36 48.53
CA ALA A 2 -35.16 1.80 47.39
C ALA A 2 -34.93 0.81 46.24
N SER A 3 -36.00 0.06 45.93
CA SER A 3 -36.05 -0.93 44.84
C SER A 3 -36.06 -0.21 43.50
N SER A 4 -35.01 -0.36 42.71
CA SER A 4 -34.97 0.06 41.30
C SER A 4 -35.72 -0.96 40.43
N LYS A 5 -36.88 -0.56 39.93
CA LYS A 5 -37.60 -1.32 38.89
C LYS A 5 -36.88 -1.14 37.55
N PRO A 6 -36.75 -2.20 36.72
CA PRO A 6 -36.20 -2.06 35.40
C PRO A 6 -37.15 -1.29 34.49
N PHE A 7 -36.59 -0.36 33.72
CA PHE A 7 -37.31 0.45 32.73
C PHE A 7 -37.63 -0.44 31.53
N ILE A 8 -38.87 -0.93 31.44
CA ILE A 8 -39.38 -1.57 30.21
C ILE A 8 -40.17 -0.49 29.48
N SER A 9 -39.68 -0.07 28.32
CA SER A 9 -40.37 0.83 27.41
C SER A 9 -41.59 0.11 26.80
N PRO A 10 -42.83 0.67 26.86
CA PRO A 10 -44.03 0.00 26.36
C PRO A 10 -44.39 0.36 24.93
N SER A 11 -43.43 0.23 23.98
CA SER A 11 -43.72 0.45 22.56
C SER A 11 -42.93 -0.45 21.64
N PHE A 12 -42.89 -1.75 21.93
CA PHE A 12 -42.65 -2.73 20.88
C PHE A 12 -44.01 -3.23 20.39
N SER A 13 -44.52 -2.59 19.33
CA SER A 13 -45.49 -3.26 18.47
C SER A 13 -44.77 -4.51 17.90
N TYR A 14 -45.32 -5.67 18.20
CA TYR A 14 -44.95 -6.91 17.50
C TYR A 14 -45.50 -6.80 16.08
N GLU A 15 -44.81 -6.06 15.21
CA GLU A 15 -44.89 -6.33 13.81
C GLU A 15 -44.13 -7.64 13.61
N THR A 16 -44.84 -8.65 13.12
CA THR A 16 -44.20 -9.86 12.57
C THR A 16 -43.26 -9.36 11.48
N LEU A 17 -41.97 -9.24 11.84
CA LEU A 17 -40.92 -9.24 10.84
C LEU A 17 -41.10 -10.58 10.10
N GLU A 18 -41.63 -10.54 8.89
CA GLU A 18 -41.35 -11.59 7.93
C GLU A 18 -39.84 -11.61 7.80
N GLU A 19 -39.17 -12.48 8.57
CA GLU A 19 -37.85 -12.92 8.23
C GLU A 19 -37.99 -13.56 6.85
N THR A 20 -37.75 -12.79 5.81
CA THR A 20 -37.34 -13.37 4.54
C THR A 20 -36.16 -14.23 4.93
N LEU A 21 -36.34 -15.55 4.89
CA LEU A 21 -35.26 -16.52 4.98
C LEU A 21 -34.30 -16.12 3.85
N ASP A 22 -33.26 -15.37 4.23
CA ASP A 22 -32.13 -15.09 3.35
C ASP A 22 -31.44 -16.45 3.20
N ILE A 23 -31.85 -17.21 2.17
CA ILE A 23 -31.20 -18.47 1.83
C ILE A 23 -29.81 -18.05 1.42
N LYS A 24 -28.84 -18.16 2.37
CA LYS A 24 -27.44 -17.90 2.06
C LYS A 24 -27.13 -18.71 0.82
N PRO A 25 -26.62 -18.08 -0.25
CA PRO A 25 -26.22 -18.81 -1.43
C PRO A 25 -25.25 -19.92 -1.00
N LYS A 26 -25.35 -21.09 -1.62
CA LYS A 26 -24.42 -22.19 -1.36
C LYS A 26 -23.02 -21.66 -1.64
N GLY A 27 -22.12 -21.73 -0.66
CA GLY A 27 -20.77 -21.24 -0.80
C GLY A 27 -20.12 -21.71 -2.10
N ALA A 28 -19.37 -20.85 -2.75
CA ALA A 28 -18.64 -21.17 -3.97
C ALA A 28 -17.21 -21.63 -3.63
N GLU A 29 -16.79 -22.75 -4.18
CA GLU A 29 -15.38 -23.13 -4.18
C GLU A 29 -14.63 -22.19 -5.13
N LEU A 30 -13.57 -21.54 -4.63
CA LEU A 30 -12.75 -20.61 -5.40
C LEU A 30 -11.45 -21.31 -5.83
N CYS A 31 -11.03 -21.10 -7.08
CA CYS A 31 -9.69 -21.40 -7.54
C CYS A 31 -8.88 -20.10 -7.62
N ILE A 32 -7.83 -20.01 -6.81
CA ILE A 32 -7.02 -18.80 -6.63
C ILE A 32 -5.61 -19.04 -7.15
N GLY A 33 -5.18 -18.25 -8.12
CA GLY A 33 -3.84 -18.28 -8.69
C GLY A 33 -2.96 -17.16 -8.14
N ILE A 34 -1.76 -17.52 -7.69
CA ILE A 34 -0.75 -16.59 -7.19
C ILE A 34 0.50 -16.70 -8.08
N PRO A 35 0.65 -15.82 -9.08
CA PRO A 35 1.83 -15.84 -9.95
C PRO A 35 3.05 -15.25 -9.26
N LYS A 36 4.23 -15.64 -9.73
CA LYS A 36 5.49 -15.00 -9.36
C LYS A 36 5.55 -13.59 -9.95
N GLU A 37 5.87 -12.61 -9.10
CA GLU A 37 6.06 -11.25 -9.55
C GLU A 37 7.40 -11.06 -10.27
N ASN A 38 7.36 -10.39 -11.41
CA ASN A 38 8.53 -10.06 -12.22
C ASN A 38 8.71 -8.54 -12.39
N SER A 39 7.95 -7.76 -11.63
CA SER A 39 8.01 -6.30 -11.68
C SER A 39 9.24 -5.76 -10.98
N PHE A 40 9.75 -4.64 -11.48
CA PHE A 40 10.88 -3.94 -10.88
C PHE A 40 10.64 -3.59 -9.42
N ASN A 41 11.61 -3.92 -8.57
CA ASN A 41 11.53 -3.70 -7.11
C ASN A 41 10.35 -4.37 -6.40
N GLU A 42 9.78 -5.48 -6.91
CA GLU A 42 8.68 -6.19 -6.24
C GLU A 42 9.12 -7.54 -5.69
N ASN A 43 9.18 -7.65 -4.36
CA ASN A 43 9.53 -8.87 -3.63
C ASN A 43 8.35 -9.39 -2.78
N ARG A 44 7.25 -8.65 -2.72
CA ARG A 44 6.07 -9.02 -1.94
C ARG A 44 5.28 -10.10 -2.65
N ILE A 45 4.52 -10.87 -1.87
CA ILE A 45 3.51 -11.80 -2.36
C ILE A 45 2.15 -11.45 -1.72
N ALA A 46 1.08 -11.63 -2.45
CA ALA A 46 -0.24 -11.15 -2.02
C ALA A 46 -0.86 -12.01 -0.90
N LEU A 47 -0.61 -13.32 -0.89
CA LEU A 47 -1.08 -14.24 0.15
C LEU A 47 0.09 -15.04 0.73
N THR A 48 0.19 -15.06 2.06
CA THR A 48 1.20 -15.84 2.78
C THR A 48 0.79 -17.33 2.88
N PRO A 49 1.73 -18.26 3.16
CA PRO A 49 1.39 -19.67 3.37
C PRO A 49 0.31 -19.88 4.43
N ASP A 50 0.35 -19.14 5.54
CA ASP A 50 -0.66 -19.21 6.61
C ASP A 50 -2.07 -18.88 6.08
N ALA A 51 -2.18 -17.79 5.30
CA ALA A 51 -3.45 -17.41 4.68
C ALA A 51 -3.94 -18.44 3.66
N VAL A 52 -3.02 -19.02 2.88
CA VAL A 52 -3.31 -20.08 1.93
C VAL A 52 -3.83 -21.33 2.67
N GLY A 53 -3.21 -21.71 3.79
CA GLY A 53 -3.69 -22.82 4.62
C GLY A 53 -5.13 -22.61 5.12
N VAL A 54 -5.46 -21.39 5.54
CA VAL A 54 -6.83 -21.04 5.93
C VAL A 54 -7.80 -21.14 4.75
N MET A 55 -7.41 -20.67 3.54
CA MET A 55 -8.24 -20.79 2.34
C MET A 55 -8.54 -22.24 1.98
N ILE A 56 -7.52 -23.10 2.03
CA ILE A 56 -7.66 -24.53 1.71
C ILE A 56 -8.51 -25.25 2.77
N ALA A 57 -8.34 -24.92 4.06
CA ALA A 57 -9.16 -25.46 5.14
C ALA A 57 -10.65 -25.11 4.98
N ASN A 58 -10.96 -24.01 4.27
CA ASN A 58 -12.32 -23.60 3.93
C ASN A 58 -12.79 -24.13 2.56
N GLY A 59 -12.07 -25.09 1.96
CA GLY A 59 -12.49 -25.78 0.74
C GLY A 59 -12.16 -25.08 -0.56
N HIS A 60 -11.27 -24.08 -0.54
CA HIS A 60 -10.80 -23.39 -1.75
C HIS A 60 -9.55 -24.05 -2.31
N GLN A 61 -9.31 -23.89 -3.60
CA GLN A 61 -8.08 -24.34 -4.26
C GLN A 61 -7.13 -23.16 -4.44
N VAL A 62 -5.84 -23.36 -4.14
CA VAL A 62 -4.81 -22.36 -4.33
C VAL A 62 -3.67 -22.94 -5.16
N VAL A 63 -3.32 -22.25 -6.23
CA VAL A 63 -2.21 -22.60 -7.14
C VAL A 63 -1.17 -21.50 -7.08
N VAL A 64 0.05 -21.83 -6.67
CA VAL A 64 1.16 -20.89 -6.49
C VAL A 64 2.24 -21.18 -7.52
N GLU A 65 2.70 -20.19 -8.24
CA GLU A 65 3.85 -20.34 -9.14
C GLU A 65 5.11 -20.62 -8.32
N THR A 66 5.94 -21.55 -8.79
CA THR A 66 7.22 -21.88 -8.15
C THR A 66 8.05 -20.61 -7.91
N LYS A 67 8.65 -20.51 -6.73
CA LYS A 67 9.45 -19.36 -6.29
C LYS A 67 8.69 -18.03 -6.21
N ALA A 68 7.36 -18.03 -6.19
CA ALA A 68 6.59 -16.81 -6.04
C ALA A 68 6.80 -16.14 -4.68
N GLY A 69 7.03 -16.92 -3.63
CA GLY A 69 7.25 -16.44 -2.26
C GLY A 69 8.69 -16.11 -1.89
N ASP A 70 9.69 -16.44 -2.74
CA ASP A 70 11.12 -16.31 -2.41
C ASP A 70 11.50 -14.89 -1.97
N GLY A 71 10.96 -13.87 -2.63
CA GLY A 71 11.22 -12.46 -2.30
C GLY A 71 10.78 -12.07 -0.87
N ALA A 72 9.75 -12.75 -0.34
CA ALA A 72 9.27 -12.57 1.02
C ALA A 72 9.77 -13.66 2.00
N SER A 73 10.77 -14.44 1.59
CA SER A 73 11.34 -15.56 2.35
C SER A 73 10.32 -16.64 2.70
N TYR A 74 9.41 -16.95 1.76
CA TYR A 74 8.52 -18.09 1.79
C TYR A 74 8.90 -19.05 0.65
N THR A 75 9.13 -20.33 0.99
CA THR A 75 9.54 -21.35 0.03
C THR A 75 8.34 -22.06 -0.61
N ASP A 76 8.57 -22.73 -1.75
CA ASP A 76 7.56 -23.62 -2.34
C ASP A 76 7.11 -24.70 -1.35
N LYS A 77 8.02 -25.14 -0.47
CA LYS A 77 7.71 -26.12 0.59
C LYS A 77 6.69 -25.56 1.58
N ASP A 78 6.86 -24.30 2.04
CA ASP A 78 5.91 -23.66 2.97
C ASP A 78 4.50 -23.63 2.37
N TYR A 79 4.37 -23.28 1.07
CA TYR A 79 3.07 -23.29 0.38
C TYR A 79 2.51 -24.70 0.17
N SER A 80 3.37 -25.67 -0.16
CA SER A 80 2.95 -27.08 -0.31
C SER A 80 2.49 -27.68 1.02
N GLU A 81 3.17 -27.37 2.13
CA GLU A 81 2.76 -27.79 3.48
C GLU A 81 1.44 -27.12 3.91
N ALA A 82 1.17 -25.91 3.45
CA ALA A 82 -0.13 -25.25 3.60
C ALA A 82 -1.24 -25.85 2.71
N GLY A 83 -0.89 -26.79 1.81
CA GLY A 83 -1.82 -27.51 0.94
C GLY A 83 -1.98 -26.91 -0.46
N ALA A 84 -1.22 -25.88 -0.83
CA ALA A 84 -1.28 -25.31 -2.18
C ALA A 84 -0.67 -26.24 -3.22
N LYS A 85 -1.21 -26.18 -4.44
CA LYS A 85 -0.58 -26.76 -5.62
C LYS A 85 0.54 -25.83 -6.08
N ILE A 86 1.78 -26.37 -6.23
CA ILE A 86 2.89 -25.63 -6.84
C ILE A 86 2.86 -25.83 -8.35
N ALA A 87 2.78 -24.73 -9.10
CA ALA A 87 2.80 -24.73 -10.56
C ALA A 87 4.18 -24.32 -11.08
N TYR A 88 4.72 -25.08 -12.00
CA TYR A 88 6.03 -24.81 -12.64
C TYR A 88 5.88 -23.99 -13.94
N ASP A 89 4.68 -23.89 -14.49
CA ASP A 89 4.34 -23.02 -15.62
C ASP A 89 3.33 -21.96 -15.14
N LYS A 90 3.65 -20.70 -15.41
CA LYS A 90 2.77 -19.54 -15.13
C LYS A 90 1.37 -19.72 -15.73
N LYS A 91 1.25 -20.42 -16.87
CA LYS A 91 -0.05 -20.70 -17.49
C LYS A 91 -0.99 -21.46 -16.58
N GLU A 92 -0.47 -22.43 -15.81
CA GLU A 92 -1.30 -23.19 -14.86
C GLU A 92 -1.91 -22.29 -13.78
N VAL A 93 -1.16 -21.29 -13.32
CA VAL A 93 -1.66 -20.30 -12.34
C VAL A 93 -2.79 -19.48 -12.93
N PHE A 94 -2.67 -19.07 -14.19
CA PHE A 94 -3.67 -18.28 -14.89
C PHE A 94 -4.89 -19.10 -15.34
N GLU A 95 -4.89 -20.44 -15.11
CA GLU A 95 -6.09 -21.28 -15.26
C GLU A 95 -7.12 -21.07 -14.14
N CYS A 96 -6.73 -20.50 -12.99
CA CYS A 96 -7.63 -20.20 -11.88
C CYS A 96 -8.61 -19.08 -12.19
N ASP A 97 -9.75 -19.06 -11.47
CA ASP A 97 -10.81 -18.07 -11.67
C ASP A 97 -10.41 -16.69 -11.15
N ILE A 98 -9.61 -16.68 -10.10
CA ILE A 98 -9.15 -15.46 -9.41
C ILE A 98 -7.63 -15.42 -9.46
N ILE A 99 -7.07 -14.34 -9.97
CA ILE A 99 -5.62 -14.09 -9.95
C ILE A 99 -5.33 -12.98 -8.94
N VAL A 100 -4.44 -13.28 -7.98
CA VAL A 100 -4.08 -12.33 -6.91
C VAL A 100 -2.60 -11.96 -7.03
N LYS A 101 -2.29 -10.68 -7.18
CA LYS A 101 -0.96 -10.16 -7.46
C LYS A 101 -0.60 -9.00 -6.52
N SER A 102 0.70 -8.86 -6.24
CA SER A 102 1.26 -7.69 -5.53
C SER A 102 1.72 -6.57 -6.47
N ALA A 103 1.89 -6.87 -7.75
CA ALA A 103 2.22 -5.90 -8.80
C ALA A 103 1.11 -5.78 -9.86
N PRO A 104 1.05 -4.69 -10.64
CA PRO A 104 0.13 -4.56 -11.76
C PRO A 104 0.28 -5.69 -12.79
N VAL A 105 -0.79 -5.97 -13.52
CA VAL A 105 -0.75 -6.92 -14.62
C VAL A 105 0.14 -6.42 -15.75
N SER A 106 1.08 -7.24 -16.20
CA SER A 106 1.98 -6.95 -17.32
C SER A 106 1.34 -7.30 -18.66
N GLU A 107 1.96 -6.81 -19.76
CA GLU A 107 1.49 -7.13 -21.12
C GLU A 107 1.51 -8.65 -21.40
N MET A 108 2.56 -9.35 -20.96
CA MET A 108 2.65 -10.81 -21.13
C MET A 108 1.58 -11.55 -20.33
N GLU A 109 1.30 -11.09 -19.13
CA GLU A 109 0.26 -11.68 -18.30
C GLU A 109 -1.14 -11.43 -18.86
N CYS A 110 -1.37 -10.30 -19.51
CA CYS A 110 -2.62 -10.04 -20.21
C CYS A 110 -2.95 -11.09 -21.28
N GLU A 111 -1.95 -11.67 -21.93
CA GLU A 111 -2.16 -12.74 -22.92
C GLU A 111 -2.65 -14.02 -22.25
N LEU A 112 -2.18 -14.30 -21.03
CA LEU A 112 -2.54 -15.50 -20.26
C LEU A 112 -3.93 -15.40 -19.62
N LEU A 113 -4.49 -14.19 -19.47
CA LEU A 113 -5.81 -13.99 -18.86
C LEU A 113 -6.91 -14.68 -19.67
N LYS A 114 -7.81 -15.35 -18.96
CA LYS A 114 -9.03 -15.92 -19.54
C LYS A 114 -10.17 -14.91 -19.58
N PRO A 115 -11.13 -15.06 -20.50
CA PRO A 115 -12.34 -14.26 -20.47
C PRO A 115 -13.11 -14.41 -19.14
N ASN A 116 -13.67 -13.29 -18.65
CA ASN A 116 -14.46 -13.19 -17.41
C ASN A 116 -13.71 -13.50 -16.12
N GLN A 117 -12.38 -13.57 -16.14
CA GLN A 117 -11.56 -13.82 -14.96
C GLN A 117 -11.61 -12.64 -13.98
N PHE A 118 -11.39 -12.91 -12.69
CA PHE A 118 -11.27 -11.88 -11.66
C PHE A 118 -9.81 -11.66 -11.29
N ILE A 119 -9.42 -10.40 -11.21
CA ILE A 119 -8.05 -10.01 -10.87
C ILE A 119 -8.06 -9.11 -9.66
N ILE A 120 -7.23 -9.42 -8.67
CA ILE A 120 -6.93 -8.55 -7.54
C ILE A 120 -5.45 -8.15 -7.66
N SER A 121 -5.20 -6.87 -7.92
CA SER A 121 -3.84 -6.33 -8.08
C SER A 121 -3.83 -4.83 -7.81
N PRO A 122 -2.67 -4.19 -7.60
CA PRO A 122 -2.61 -2.73 -7.64
C PRO A 122 -2.82 -2.22 -9.07
N ILE A 123 -3.35 -1.00 -9.22
CA ILE A 123 -3.43 -0.33 -10.53
C ILE A 123 -2.08 0.29 -10.89
N HIS A 124 -1.41 0.91 -9.91
CA HIS A 124 -0.19 1.68 -10.11
C HIS A 124 -0.34 2.66 -11.28
N MET A 125 -1.11 3.72 -11.09
CA MET A 125 -1.51 4.67 -12.14
C MET A 125 -0.35 5.14 -13.03
N ALA A 126 0.87 5.30 -12.48
CA ALA A 126 2.03 5.77 -13.23
C ALA A 126 2.48 4.81 -14.35
N VAL A 127 2.33 3.51 -14.15
CA VAL A 127 2.81 2.46 -15.07
C VAL A 127 1.70 1.80 -15.89
N MET A 128 0.42 2.07 -15.57
CA MET A 128 -0.71 1.54 -16.34
C MET A 128 -0.67 2.05 -17.77
N LYS A 129 -0.84 1.15 -18.73
CA LYS A 129 -0.90 1.44 -20.16
C LYS A 129 -2.31 1.24 -20.71
N ARG A 130 -2.66 2.06 -21.73
CA ARG A 130 -3.97 1.96 -22.40
C ARG A 130 -4.20 0.57 -23.01
N GLU A 131 -3.17 0.00 -23.63
CA GLU A 131 -3.21 -1.28 -24.33
C GLU A 131 -3.54 -2.43 -23.37
N ILE A 132 -2.95 -2.43 -22.17
CA ILE A 132 -3.23 -3.41 -21.11
C ILE A 132 -4.70 -3.30 -20.69
N LEU A 133 -5.15 -2.08 -20.41
CA LEU A 133 -6.52 -1.83 -19.98
C LEU A 133 -7.54 -2.26 -21.06
N GLN A 134 -7.26 -1.94 -22.33
CA GLN A 134 -8.11 -2.34 -23.44
C GLN A 134 -8.20 -3.87 -23.58
N LYS A 135 -7.07 -4.59 -23.53
CA LYS A 135 -7.05 -6.06 -23.57
C LYS A 135 -7.85 -6.68 -22.44
N MET A 136 -7.75 -6.13 -21.22
CA MET A 136 -8.54 -6.59 -20.08
C MET A 136 -10.04 -6.33 -20.31
N MET A 137 -10.40 -5.19 -20.88
CA MET A 137 -11.80 -4.87 -21.26
C MET A 137 -12.33 -5.84 -22.30
N ASP A 138 -11.57 -6.13 -23.37
CA ASP A 138 -11.94 -7.04 -24.44
C ASP A 138 -12.17 -8.48 -23.94
N LYS A 139 -11.36 -8.90 -22.97
CA LYS A 139 -11.51 -10.20 -22.28
C LYS A 139 -12.59 -10.20 -21.19
N LYS A 140 -13.34 -9.11 -21.02
CA LYS A 140 -14.43 -8.97 -20.03
C LYS A 140 -13.95 -9.22 -18.59
N ILE A 141 -12.72 -8.83 -18.27
CA ILE A 141 -12.14 -8.98 -16.94
C ILE A 141 -12.94 -8.17 -15.92
N THR A 142 -13.09 -8.71 -14.71
CA THR A 142 -13.43 -7.95 -13.51
C THR A 142 -12.14 -7.74 -12.74
N ALA A 143 -11.82 -6.47 -12.44
CA ALA A 143 -10.54 -6.16 -11.80
C ALA A 143 -10.74 -5.23 -10.59
N LEU A 144 -10.15 -5.64 -9.48
CA LEU A 144 -10.16 -4.95 -8.21
C LEU A 144 -8.75 -4.47 -7.87
N SER A 145 -8.62 -3.15 -7.65
CA SER A 145 -7.43 -2.56 -7.08
C SER A 145 -7.49 -2.60 -5.56
N PHE A 146 -6.62 -3.36 -4.94
CA PHE A 146 -6.56 -3.41 -3.49
C PHE A 146 -6.04 -2.08 -2.87
N GLU A 147 -5.38 -1.22 -3.64
CA GLU A 147 -4.99 0.13 -3.21
C GLU A 147 -6.21 1.02 -2.92
N ASN A 148 -7.32 0.76 -3.61
CA ASN A 148 -8.55 1.52 -3.49
C ASN A 148 -9.60 0.84 -2.60
N LEU A 149 -9.31 -0.36 -2.05
CA LEU A 149 -10.16 -0.99 -1.06
C LEU A 149 -10.30 -0.07 0.17
N LYS A 150 -11.52 0.02 0.68
CA LYS A 150 -11.81 0.78 1.90
C LYS A 150 -12.27 -0.16 3.01
N ASP A 151 -11.89 0.17 4.23
CA ASP A 151 -12.46 -0.41 5.43
C ASP A 151 -13.79 0.28 5.78
N ASP A 152 -14.46 -0.18 6.85
CA ASP A 152 -15.73 0.38 7.31
C ASP A 152 -15.61 1.85 7.78
N SER A 153 -14.40 2.30 8.07
CA SER A 153 -14.08 3.68 8.42
C SER A 153 -13.76 4.55 7.19
N GLY A 154 -13.79 3.97 5.99
CA GLY A 154 -13.49 4.65 4.72
C GLY A 154 -12.00 4.85 4.43
N HIS A 155 -11.10 4.22 5.21
CA HIS A 155 -9.66 4.26 4.99
C HIS A 155 -9.21 3.13 4.04
N ASN A 156 -8.04 3.30 3.42
CA ASN A 156 -7.43 2.29 2.56
C ASN A 156 -6.45 1.44 3.40
N PRO A 157 -6.84 0.26 3.93
CA PRO A 157 -6.05 -0.47 4.93
C PRO A 157 -4.70 -0.94 4.40
N ILE A 158 -4.62 -1.42 3.15
CA ILE A 158 -3.35 -1.87 2.55
C ILE A 158 -2.40 -0.69 2.31
N VAL A 159 -2.89 0.41 1.72
CA VAL A 159 -2.07 1.61 1.50
C VAL A 159 -1.56 2.19 2.82
N ARG A 160 -2.41 2.15 3.86
CA ARG A 160 -2.04 2.57 5.20
C ARG A 160 -0.91 1.70 5.74
N SER A 161 -1.04 0.38 5.71
CA SER A 161 -0.01 -0.55 6.19
C SER A 161 1.32 -0.36 5.44
N MET A 162 1.28 -0.20 4.11
CA MET A 162 2.49 0.10 3.33
C MET A 162 3.12 1.42 3.75
N SER A 163 2.32 2.45 4.02
CA SER A 163 2.81 3.75 4.50
C SER A 163 3.44 3.66 5.89
N GLU A 164 2.90 2.82 6.78
CA GLU A 164 3.44 2.56 8.12
C GLU A 164 4.80 1.85 8.05
N ILE A 165 4.91 0.83 7.17
CA ILE A 165 6.18 0.12 6.91
C ILE A 165 7.21 1.09 6.33
N ALA A 166 6.85 1.85 5.28
CA ALA A 166 7.77 2.80 4.66
C ALA A 166 8.26 3.84 5.68
N GLY A 167 7.37 4.45 6.47
CA GLY A 167 7.72 5.43 7.49
C GLY A 167 8.64 4.86 8.56
N SER A 168 8.38 3.63 9.02
CA SER A 168 9.25 2.96 10.00
C SER A 168 10.63 2.63 9.42
N ALA A 169 10.68 2.20 8.17
CA ALA A 169 11.91 1.80 7.49
C ALA A 169 12.86 2.98 7.20
N VAL A 170 12.32 4.17 6.92
CA VAL A 170 13.07 5.37 6.54
C VAL A 170 14.23 5.65 7.50
N MET A 171 14.00 5.55 8.79
CA MET A 171 15.03 5.88 9.79
C MET A 171 16.08 4.78 9.95
N LEU A 172 15.74 3.51 9.70
CA LEU A 172 16.70 2.41 9.63
C LEU A 172 17.62 2.62 8.43
N ILE A 173 17.05 2.97 7.27
CA ILE A 173 17.78 3.29 6.04
C ILE A 173 18.69 4.51 6.27
N ALA A 174 18.15 5.60 6.80
CA ALA A 174 18.93 6.79 7.08
C ALA A 174 20.12 6.51 8.05
N GLY A 175 19.87 5.74 9.11
CA GLY A 175 20.91 5.34 10.07
C GLY A 175 22.03 4.53 9.41
N GLN A 176 21.68 3.62 8.49
CA GLN A 176 22.66 2.85 7.72
C GLN A 176 23.56 3.77 6.89
N TYR A 177 22.99 4.76 6.18
CA TYR A 177 23.74 5.66 5.30
C TYR A 177 24.39 6.85 6.03
N LEU A 178 24.07 7.10 7.29
CA LEU A 178 24.83 8.02 8.14
C LEU A 178 26.17 7.42 8.59
N SER A 179 26.30 6.09 8.55
CA SER A 179 27.54 5.39 8.91
C SER A 179 28.67 5.70 7.92
N LYS A 180 29.88 5.80 8.44
CA LYS A 180 31.08 6.01 7.62
C LYS A 180 31.34 4.85 6.64
N THR A 181 30.93 3.64 6.99
CA THR A 181 31.03 2.46 6.11
C THR A 181 30.20 2.60 4.81
N ASN A 182 29.20 3.48 4.81
CA ASN A 182 28.33 3.77 3.67
C ASN A 182 28.52 5.22 3.16
N ASN A 183 29.72 5.78 3.28
CA ASN A 183 30.09 7.14 2.87
C ASN A 183 29.35 8.28 3.60
N GLY A 184 28.66 7.99 4.69
CA GLY A 184 28.01 9.00 5.53
C GLY A 184 29.00 9.77 6.41
N LYS A 185 28.44 10.63 7.24
CA LYS A 185 29.20 11.48 8.18
C LYS A 185 29.90 10.71 9.31
N GLY A 186 29.48 9.47 9.59
CA GLY A 186 29.95 8.70 10.76
C GLY A 186 29.28 9.17 12.06
N VAL A 187 28.01 9.57 12.04
CA VAL A 187 27.25 10.01 13.21
C VAL A 187 26.16 9.00 13.57
N LEU A 188 25.93 8.83 14.87
CA LEU A 188 24.89 7.97 15.39
C LEU A 188 23.57 8.75 15.54
N VAL A 189 22.46 8.15 15.15
CA VAL A 189 21.15 8.83 15.11
C VAL A 189 20.77 9.42 16.48
N GLY A 190 20.84 8.65 17.54
CA GLY A 190 20.45 9.11 18.88
C GLY A 190 21.53 9.86 19.65
N GLY A 191 22.75 9.99 19.12
CA GLY A 191 23.90 10.49 19.90
C GLY A 191 24.25 9.54 21.03
N ILE A 192 25.04 10.05 21.99
CA ILE A 192 25.38 9.38 23.27
C ILE A 192 25.55 10.45 24.35
N SER A 193 25.78 10.04 25.61
CA SER A 193 26.07 10.98 26.70
C SER A 193 27.20 11.92 26.34
N GLY A 194 26.95 13.23 26.37
CA GLY A 194 27.89 14.28 25.98
C GLY A 194 27.97 14.59 24.47
N ILE A 195 27.31 13.81 23.60
CA ILE A 195 27.24 14.06 22.16
C ILE A 195 25.76 14.20 21.75
N PRO A 196 25.34 15.34 21.16
CA PRO A 196 23.96 15.58 20.81
C PRO A 196 23.47 14.63 19.69
N PRO A 197 22.16 14.35 19.64
CA PRO A 197 21.56 13.52 18.61
C PRO A 197 21.55 14.21 17.24
N THR A 198 21.36 13.41 16.19
CA THR A 198 21.17 13.90 14.83
C THR A 198 19.89 14.71 14.68
N LYS A 199 19.92 15.67 13.75
CA LYS A 199 18.77 16.50 13.38
C LYS A 199 18.06 15.89 12.18
N VAL A 200 16.82 15.47 12.37
CA VAL A 200 15.96 14.88 11.34
C VAL A 200 14.87 15.87 10.95
N ILE A 201 14.79 16.18 9.68
CA ILE A 201 13.72 17.00 9.09
C ILE A 201 12.78 16.09 8.32
N ILE A 202 11.49 16.12 8.65
CA ILE A 202 10.44 15.36 7.95
C ILE A 202 9.52 16.33 7.23
N ILE A 203 9.36 16.14 5.92
CA ILE A 203 8.55 16.98 5.04
C ILE A 203 7.30 16.18 4.68
N GLY A 204 6.20 16.47 5.36
CA GLY A 204 4.91 15.78 5.30
C GLY A 204 4.52 15.16 6.66
N ALA A 205 3.30 15.45 7.12
CA ALA A 205 2.69 14.92 8.34
C ALA A 205 1.57 13.91 8.03
N GLY A 206 1.72 13.16 6.92
CA GLY A 206 0.92 12.00 6.57
C GLY A 206 1.26 10.79 7.42
N ILE A 207 0.80 9.60 7.02
CA ILE A 207 1.11 8.33 7.74
C ILE A 207 2.60 8.03 7.68
N VAL A 208 3.24 8.14 6.51
CA VAL A 208 4.69 7.96 6.36
C VAL A 208 5.46 8.89 7.30
N GLY A 209 5.12 10.19 7.31
CA GLY A 209 5.80 11.16 8.17
C GLY A 209 5.57 10.91 9.67
N GLU A 210 4.38 10.45 10.05
CA GLU A 210 4.07 10.07 11.44
C GLU A 210 4.92 8.90 11.90
N TYR A 211 5.00 7.81 11.11
CA TYR A 211 5.80 6.63 11.47
C TYR A 211 7.30 6.90 11.38
N ALA A 212 7.76 7.73 10.43
CA ALA A 212 9.14 8.20 10.40
C ALA A 212 9.49 9.00 11.65
N ALA A 213 8.59 9.87 12.13
CA ALA A 213 8.79 10.63 13.36
C ALA A 213 8.80 9.73 14.59
N ARG A 214 7.89 8.74 14.68
CA ARG A 214 7.88 7.75 15.78
C ARG A 214 9.21 7.01 15.88
N THR A 215 9.70 6.49 14.75
CA THR A 215 10.96 5.74 14.70
C THR A 215 12.14 6.65 15.00
N ALA A 216 12.19 7.87 14.45
CA ALA A 216 13.26 8.82 14.72
C ALA A 216 13.35 9.19 16.22
N LEU A 217 12.21 9.45 16.85
CA LEU A 217 12.14 9.74 18.29
C LEU A 217 12.53 8.53 19.14
N ALA A 218 12.07 7.33 18.77
CA ALA A 218 12.46 6.10 19.45
C ALA A 218 13.98 5.83 19.37
N MET A 219 14.61 6.22 18.26
CA MET A 219 16.07 6.17 18.10
C MET A 219 16.80 7.33 18.80
N GLY A 220 16.09 8.24 19.44
CA GLY A 220 16.64 9.38 20.16
C GLY A 220 16.99 10.61 19.31
N ALA A 221 16.54 10.70 18.07
CA ALA A 221 16.82 11.83 17.18
C ALA A 221 16.09 13.12 17.59
N SER A 222 16.62 14.27 17.18
CA SER A 222 15.96 15.58 17.26
C SER A 222 15.11 15.79 16.01
N VAL A 223 13.78 15.73 16.13
CA VAL A 223 12.84 15.72 15.00
C VAL A 223 12.16 17.07 14.80
N LYS A 224 12.07 17.52 13.54
CA LYS A 224 11.28 18.69 13.10
C LYS A 224 10.41 18.29 11.90
N ILE A 225 9.14 18.70 11.93
CA ILE A 225 8.15 18.30 10.94
C ILE A 225 7.56 19.51 10.23
N PHE A 226 7.43 19.39 8.91
CA PHE A 226 6.82 20.39 8.05
C PHE A 226 5.61 19.82 7.32
N ASP A 227 4.48 20.53 7.35
CA ASP A 227 3.29 20.21 6.53
C ASP A 227 2.42 21.47 6.43
N ASN A 228 1.80 21.70 5.28
CA ASN A 228 0.88 22.83 5.12
C ASN A 228 -0.46 22.65 5.84
N SER A 229 -0.80 21.42 6.22
CA SER A 229 -2.02 21.12 6.98
C SER A 229 -1.77 21.17 8.48
N ILE A 230 -2.22 22.25 9.12
CA ILE A 230 -2.18 22.39 10.59
C ILE A 230 -2.92 21.22 11.27
N TYR A 231 -4.02 20.75 10.65
CA TYR A 231 -4.74 19.57 11.15
C TYR A 231 -3.86 18.32 11.20
N ARG A 232 -3.10 18.04 10.11
CA ARG A 232 -2.18 16.89 10.07
C ARG A 232 -1.07 17.02 11.11
N LEU A 233 -0.48 18.21 11.27
CA LEU A 233 0.53 18.47 12.30
C LEU A 233 -0.01 18.23 13.71
N LYS A 234 -1.22 18.73 14.01
CA LYS A 234 -1.89 18.51 15.30
C LYS A 234 -2.20 17.04 15.54
N ARG A 235 -2.79 16.35 14.55
CA ARG A 235 -3.09 14.92 14.62
C ARG A 235 -1.84 14.09 14.90
N LEU A 236 -0.75 14.35 14.18
CA LEU A 236 0.52 13.65 14.35
C LEU A 236 1.07 13.82 15.77
N GLN A 237 1.08 15.03 16.34
CA GLN A 237 1.52 15.25 17.71
C GLN A 237 0.64 14.51 18.73
N ASN A 238 -0.68 14.53 18.53
CA ASN A 238 -1.61 13.80 19.40
C ASN A 238 -1.40 12.29 19.35
N ASN A 239 -1.19 11.74 18.14
CA ASN A 239 -0.98 10.31 17.94
C ASN A 239 0.36 9.83 18.52
N ILE A 240 1.40 10.64 18.46
CA ILE A 240 2.72 10.31 19.03
C ILE A 240 2.75 10.54 20.55
N GLY A 241 1.92 11.45 21.06
CA GLY A 241 1.85 11.77 22.48
C GLY A 241 3.00 12.66 22.98
N VAL A 242 3.83 13.17 22.08
CA VAL A 242 4.97 14.03 22.41
C VAL A 242 4.88 15.35 21.63
N ARG A 243 5.09 16.46 22.35
CA ARG A 243 5.17 17.77 21.69
C ARG A 243 6.48 17.89 20.91
N MET A 244 6.35 18.17 19.61
CA MET A 244 7.49 18.30 18.68
C MET A 244 7.53 19.68 18.05
N TRP A 245 8.68 20.00 17.48
CA TRP A 245 8.83 21.20 16.67
C TRP A 245 8.10 20.97 15.32
N THR A 246 7.13 21.83 15.01
CA THR A 246 6.35 21.76 13.78
C THR A 246 6.29 23.12 13.10
N SER A 247 6.22 23.17 11.77
CA SER A 247 6.02 24.38 10.97
C SER A 247 5.24 24.08 9.69
N VAL A 248 4.62 25.11 9.13
CA VAL A 248 4.17 25.06 7.74
C VAL A 248 5.37 25.07 6.80
N LEU A 249 5.16 24.65 5.55
CA LEU A 249 6.19 24.64 4.49
C LEU A 249 6.52 26.06 4.01
N GLU A 250 7.14 26.86 4.88
CA GLU A 250 7.66 28.17 4.53
C GLU A 250 9.09 27.99 4.00
N PRO A 251 9.39 28.38 2.73
CA PRO A 251 10.64 28.04 2.06
C PRO A 251 11.90 28.50 2.80
N LYS A 252 11.90 29.71 3.38
CA LYS A 252 13.06 30.25 4.11
C LYS A 252 13.32 29.48 5.40
N ILE A 253 12.26 29.10 6.13
CA ILE A 253 12.39 28.34 7.38
C ILE A 253 12.86 26.92 7.03
N LEU A 254 12.29 26.29 6.01
CA LEU A 254 12.67 24.94 5.56
C LEU A 254 14.15 24.91 5.14
N ALA A 255 14.60 25.81 4.27
CA ALA A 255 16.00 25.90 3.83
C ALA A 255 16.95 26.11 5.00
N LYS A 256 16.62 26.98 5.98
CA LYS A 256 17.42 27.19 7.19
C LYS A 256 17.57 25.88 8.00
N GLN A 257 16.52 25.09 8.10
CA GLN A 257 16.58 23.81 8.86
C GLN A 257 17.36 22.75 8.07
N LEU A 258 17.14 22.61 6.77
CA LEU A 258 17.85 21.69 5.90
C LEU A 258 19.36 21.95 5.86
N LYS A 259 19.80 23.20 5.88
CA LYS A 259 21.22 23.55 5.95
C LYS A 259 21.96 22.92 7.15
N THR A 260 21.26 22.60 8.24
CA THR A 260 21.88 22.08 9.46
C THR A 260 21.45 20.67 9.85
N CYS A 261 20.61 20.04 9.02
CA CYS A 261 20.14 18.68 9.31
C CYS A 261 21.19 17.63 8.95
N ASP A 262 20.98 16.43 9.49
CA ASP A 262 21.75 15.24 9.18
C ASP A 262 20.94 14.29 8.29
N VAL A 263 19.59 14.29 8.46
CA VAL A 263 18.64 13.53 7.67
C VAL A 263 17.49 14.42 7.23
N ALA A 264 17.10 14.31 5.96
CA ALA A 264 15.89 14.90 5.42
C ALA A 264 15.00 13.78 4.83
N VAL A 265 13.74 13.74 5.24
CA VAL A 265 12.77 12.74 4.80
C VAL A 265 11.69 13.42 3.97
N GLY A 266 11.52 13.02 2.72
CA GLY A 266 10.41 13.40 1.86
C GLY A 266 9.23 12.45 2.06
N ALA A 267 8.11 12.94 2.60
CA ALA A 267 6.91 12.17 2.91
C ALA A 267 5.61 12.90 2.48
N LEU A 268 5.72 13.70 1.40
CA LEU A 268 4.57 14.38 0.80
C LEU A 268 3.83 13.46 -0.17
N SER A 269 2.52 13.65 -0.27
CA SER A 269 1.68 13.07 -1.31
C SER A 269 0.94 14.19 -2.05
N GLY A 270 0.88 14.12 -3.38
CA GLY A 270 0.16 15.08 -4.20
C GLY A 270 -1.30 14.72 -4.41
N ALA A 271 -2.17 15.70 -4.53
CA ALA A 271 -3.61 15.51 -4.73
C ALA A 271 -3.97 14.88 -6.11
N ALA A 272 -3.10 15.01 -7.11
CA ALA A 272 -3.32 14.52 -8.48
C ALA A 272 -2.34 13.39 -8.86
N GLY A 273 -1.84 12.62 -7.90
CA GLY A 273 -0.92 11.51 -8.16
C GLY A 273 0.52 11.95 -8.44
N ARG A 274 0.85 13.25 -8.40
CA ARG A 274 2.21 13.76 -8.51
C ARG A 274 2.55 14.62 -7.29
N THR A 275 3.69 14.34 -6.67
CA THR A 275 4.19 15.11 -5.53
C THR A 275 4.75 16.46 -5.99
N PRO A 276 4.43 17.56 -5.28
CA PRO A 276 5.05 18.86 -5.57
C PRO A 276 6.52 18.84 -5.12
N VAL A 277 7.40 19.39 -5.95
CA VAL A 277 8.78 19.70 -5.57
C VAL A 277 8.77 20.89 -4.62
N VAL A 278 9.26 20.72 -3.40
CA VAL A 278 9.29 21.75 -2.35
C VAL A 278 10.69 22.09 -1.87
N VAL A 279 11.67 21.25 -2.22
CA VAL A 279 13.10 21.50 -1.91
C VAL A 279 13.85 21.63 -3.22
N THR A 280 14.36 22.85 -3.46
CA THR A 280 15.13 23.17 -4.68
C THR A 280 16.54 22.58 -4.64
N GLU A 281 17.15 22.41 -5.80
CA GLU A 281 18.54 21.98 -5.96
C GLU A 281 19.52 22.90 -5.22
N GLU A 282 19.29 24.22 -5.25
CA GLU A 282 20.07 25.20 -4.47
C GLU A 282 20.00 24.89 -2.96
N THR A 283 18.82 24.55 -2.45
CA THR A 283 18.66 24.20 -1.03
C THR A 283 19.45 22.94 -0.68
N VAL A 284 19.43 21.92 -1.54
CA VAL A 284 20.18 20.68 -1.35
C VAL A 284 21.70 20.93 -1.39
N SER A 285 22.18 21.77 -2.32
CA SER A 285 23.62 22.11 -2.43
C SER A 285 24.17 22.81 -1.19
N ASN A 286 23.31 23.43 -0.39
CA ASN A 286 23.65 24.08 0.86
C ASN A 286 23.54 23.16 2.10
N MET A 287 23.15 21.89 1.93
CA MET A 287 23.13 20.91 3.03
C MET A 287 24.54 20.50 3.43
N ARG A 288 24.67 19.91 4.63
CA ARG A 288 25.97 19.45 5.12
C ARG A 288 26.46 18.24 4.31
N PRO A 289 27.76 18.18 3.94
CA PRO A 289 28.33 16.98 3.32
C PRO A 289 28.08 15.73 4.16
N GLY A 290 27.76 14.61 3.52
CA GLY A 290 27.46 13.32 4.15
C GLY A 290 26.12 13.27 4.89
N SER A 291 25.23 14.28 4.74
CA SER A 291 23.83 14.17 5.15
C SER A 291 23.06 13.25 4.20
N VAL A 292 21.93 12.72 4.69
CA VAL A 292 21.13 11.72 3.96
C VAL A 292 19.75 12.29 3.66
N ILE A 293 19.34 12.22 2.40
CA ILE A 293 17.96 12.43 1.94
C ILE A 293 17.34 11.05 1.71
N VAL A 294 16.18 10.79 2.32
CA VAL A 294 15.32 9.64 1.99
C VAL A 294 14.02 10.18 1.43
N ASP A 295 13.85 10.11 0.13
CA ASP A 295 12.64 10.63 -0.53
C ASP A 295 11.63 9.50 -0.79
N VAL A 296 10.72 9.28 0.16
CA VAL A 296 9.61 8.32 0.02
C VAL A 296 8.58 8.80 -1.00
N SER A 297 8.53 10.12 -1.24
CA SER A 297 7.64 10.72 -2.25
C SER A 297 8.03 10.35 -3.68
N ILE A 298 9.15 9.64 -3.86
CA ILE A 298 9.69 9.24 -5.18
C ILE A 298 8.70 8.39 -5.98
N ASP A 299 7.83 7.60 -5.32
CA ASP A 299 6.76 6.83 -5.95
C ASP A 299 5.83 7.71 -6.81
N HIS A 300 5.78 9.00 -6.49
CA HIS A 300 4.96 10.01 -7.16
C HIS A 300 5.81 11.18 -7.71
N GLY A 301 7.09 10.95 -8.00
CA GLY A 301 8.00 11.90 -8.64
C GLY A 301 8.96 12.62 -7.70
N GLY A 302 8.88 12.42 -6.39
CA GLY A 302 9.76 13.01 -5.40
C GLY A 302 9.41 14.46 -5.01
N CYS A 303 9.83 14.88 -3.82
CA CYS A 303 9.63 16.25 -3.33
C CYS A 303 10.92 17.08 -3.28
N PHE A 304 12.07 16.50 -3.58
CA PHE A 304 13.35 17.18 -3.81
C PHE A 304 13.62 17.27 -5.32
N GLU A 305 14.04 18.44 -5.79
CA GLU A 305 14.39 18.67 -7.20
C GLU A 305 15.54 17.77 -7.67
N THR A 306 16.41 17.35 -6.74
CA THR A 306 17.56 16.49 -6.98
C THR A 306 17.24 14.98 -6.97
N SER A 307 16.01 14.59 -6.62
CA SER A 307 15.61 13.19 -6.53
C SER A 307 15.59 12.52 -7.90
N ASN A 308 16.24 11.36 -7.99
CA ASN A 308 16.21 10.48 -9.16
C ASN A 308 15.90 9.06 -8.68
N VAL A 309 15.04 8.34 -9.39
CA VAL A 309 14.67 6.96 -9.06
C VAL A 309 15.90 6.06 -9.01
N THR A 310 16.01 5.30 -7.93
CA THR A 310 17.02 4.27 -7.71
C THR A 310 16.38 2.88 -7.57
N SER A 311 17.16 1.85 -7.26
CA SER A 311 16.66 0.48 -7.09
C SER A 311 17.12 -0.12 -5.77
N HIS A 312 16.49 -1.23 -5.35
CA HIS A 312 16.96 -1.97 -4.16
C HIS A 312 18.41 -2.50 -4.32
N GLU A 313 18.87 -2.76 -5.55
CA GLU A 313 20.25 -3.20 -5.83
C GLU A 313 21.26 -2.05 -5.76
N LYS A 314 20.87 -0.87 -6.23
CA LYS A 314 21.68 0.36 -6.20
C LYS A 314 20.86 1.48 -5.57
N PRO A 315 20.72 1.47 -4.24
CA PRO A 315 19.70 2.26 -3.56
C PRO A 315 20.03 3.75 -3.38
N VAL A 316 21.30 4.13 -3.56
CA VAL A 316 21.74 5.51 -3.33
C VAL A 316 22.58 6.05 -4.47
N PHE A 317 22.57 7.37 -4.61
CA PHE A 317 23.55 8.15 -5.36
C PHE A 317 23.98 9.38 -4.51
N ILE A 318 25.07 10.00 -4.90
CA ILE A 318 25.60 11.19 -4.22
C ILE A 318 25.48 12.38 -5.17
N LYS A 319 24.88 13.49 -4.69
CA LYS A 319 24.85 14.78 -5.38
C LYS A 319 25.08 15.87 -4.33
N TYR A 320 26.01 16.81 -4.61
CA TYR A 320 26.45 17.87 -3.66
C TYR A 320 26.93 17.30 -2.32
N ASP A 321 27.65 16.20 -2.35
CA ASP A 321 28.11 15.47 -1.14
C ASP A 321 26.96 15.02 -0.22
N VAL A 322 25.71 15.06 -0.69
CA VAL A 322 24.51 14.57 -0.02
C VAL A 322 24.11 13.21 -0.57
N ILE A 323 23.89 12.23 0.30
CA ILE A 323 23.47 10.89 -0.07
C ILE A 323 21.97 10.90 -0.30
N HIS A 324 21.53 10.47 -1.49
CA HIS A 324 20.12 10.38 -1.85
C HIS A 324 19.69 8.92 -1.93
N TYR A 325 18.73 8.53 -1.11
CA TYR A 325 18.01 7.27 -1.20
C TYR A 325 16.63 7.56 -1.78
N CYS A 326 16.40 7.11 -3.01
CA CYS A 326 15.18 7.38 -3.79
C CYS A 326 14.63 6.09 -4.41
N VAL A 327 14.59 5.00 -3.62
CA VAL A 327 14.06 3.70 -4.04
C VAL A 327 12.54 3.73 -3.95
N PRO A 328 11.81 3.53 -5.05
CA PRO A 328 10.36 3.37 -4.99
C PRO A 328 10.00 2.04 -4.33
N ASN A 329 8.77 1.96 -3.81
CA ASN A 329 8.26 0.74 -3.18
C ASN A 329 9.15 0.25 -2.00
N ILE A 330 9.52 1.16 -1.10
CA ILE A 330 10.29 0.83 0.12
C ILE A 330 9.73 -0.40 0.87
N PRO A 331 8.39 -0.60 1.00
CA PRO A 331 7.84 -1.77 1.66
C PRO A 331 8.26 -3.10 1.04
N SER A 332 8.62 -3.15 -0.23
CA SER A 332 9.15 -4.35 -0.89
C SER A 332 10.53 -4.77 -0.35
N GLY A 333 11.32 -3.83 0.19
CA GLY A 333 12.54 -4.14 0.92
C GLY A 333 12.30 -4.85 2.28
N PHE A 334 11.06 -4.83 2.76
CA PHE A 334 10.58 -5.50 3.97
C PHE A 334 9.46 -6.47 3.60
N ALA A 335 9.68 -7.23 2.53
CA ALA A 335 8.67 -7.99 1.81
C ALA A 335 7.87 -8.96 2.69
N ARG A 336 8.49 -9.62 3.66
CA ARG A 336 7.79 -10.56 4.57
C ARG A 336 6.70 -9.83 5.39
N THR A 337 7.06 -8.70 6.02
CA THR A 337 6.09 -7.89 6.78
C THR A 337 5.01 -7.30 5.89
N ALA A 338 5.40 -6.80 4.71
CA ALA A 338 4.47 -6.20 3.76
C ALA A 338 3.49 -7.24 3.19
N SER A 339 3.97 -8.43 2.85
CA SER A 339 3.13 -9.55 2.36
C SER A 339 2.13 -9.99 3.43
N GLN A 340 2.55 -10.09 4.68
CA GLN A 340 1.65 -10.43 5.77
C GLN A 340 0.56 -9.36 5.97
N ALA A 341 0.92 -8.06 5.87
CA ALA A 341 -0.03 -6.98 5.96
C ALA A 341 -1.06 -6.98 4.81
N ILE A 342 -0.63 -7.27 3.58
CA ILE A 342 -1.52 -7.42 2.42
C ILE A 342 -2.43 -8.64 2.63
N SER A 343 -1.85 -9.77 3.00
CA SER A 343 -2.55 -11.04 3.21
C SER A 343 -3.63 -10.94 4.29
N ASN A 344 -3.36 -10.22 5.38
CA ASN A 344 -4.33 -9.99 6.47
C ASN A 344 -5.60 -9.25 6.01
N VAL A 345 -5.53 -8.48 4.93
CA VAL A 345 -6.68 -7.78 4.34
C VAL A 345 -7.34 -8.62 3.25
N LEU A 346 -6.55 -9.28 2.40
CA LEU A 346 -7.08 -10.01 1.25
C LEU A 346 -7.67 -11.37 1.63
N MET A 347 -7.10 -12.08 2.60
CA MET A 347 -7.58 -13.40 2.99
C MET A 347 -9.03 -13.37 3.52
N PRO A 348 -9.42 -12.49 4.46
CA PRO A 348 -10.82 -12.40 4.88
C PRO A 348 -11.76 -12.03 3.73
N LEU A 349 -11.33 -11.14 2.83
CA LEU A 349 -12.10 -10.77 1.65
C LEU A 349 -12.36 -11.97 0.73
N MET A 350 -11.35 -12.83 0.54
CA MET A 350 -11.47 -14.03 -0.30
C MET A 350 -12.37 -15.08 0.34
N LEU A 351 -12.27 -15.32 1.65
CA LEU A 351 -13.16 -16.23 2.38
C LEU A 351 -14.60 -15.78 2.27
N GLU A 352 -14.87 -14.50 2.53
CA GLU A 352 -16.21 -13.92 2.39
C GLU A 352 -16.73 -14.03 0.95
N THR A 353 -15.85 -13.86 -0.06
CA THR A 353 -16.21 -14.06 -1.47
C THR A 353 -16.67 -15.50 -1.73
N GLY A 354 -16.02 -16.48 -1.12
CA GLY A 354 -16.43 -17.89 -1.20
C GLY A 354 -17.76 -18.16 -0.48
N GLU A 355 -17.92 -17.67 0.74
CA GLU A 355 -19.12 -17.84 1.54
C GLU A 355 -20.36 -17.19 0.91
N ASP A 356 -20.21 -16.03 0.32
CA ASP A 356 -21.29 -15.26 -0.33
C ASP A 356 -21.68 -15.78 -1.72
N GLY A 357 -21.08 -16.87 -2.20
CA GLY A 357 -21.44 -17.47 -3.49
C GLY A 357 -20.70 -16.89 -4.68
N GLY A 358 -19.58 -16.20 -4.46
CA GLY A 358 -18.65 -15.78 -5.49
C GLY A 358 -18.56 -14.27 -5.71
N ILE A 359 -17.76 -13.91 -6.71
CA ILE A 359 -17.31 -12.53 -6.97
C ILE A 359 -18.47 -11.57 -7.26
N ASP A 360 -19.41 -11.98 -8.08
CA ASP A 360 -20.52 -11.12 -8.45
C ASP A 360 -21.34 -10.71 -7.23
N HIS A 361 -21.59 -11.67 -6.34
CA HIS A 361 -22.38 -11.45 -5.12
C HIS A 361 -21.69 -10.45 -4.18
N ILE A 362 -20.39 -10.61 -3.94
CA ILE A 362 -19.66 -9.70 -3.05
C ILE A 362 -19.59 -8.28 -3.62
N VAL A 363 -19.41 -8.12 -4.95
CA VAL A 363 -19.44 -6.80 -5.60
C VAL A 363 -20.82 -6.16 -5.48
N TRP A 364 -21.90 -6.95 -5.51
CA TRP A 364 -23.27 -6.43 -5.41
C TRP A 364 -23.67 -6.00 -4.00
N HIS A 365 -23.13 -6.65 -2.97
CA HIS A 365 -23.56 -6.43 -1.58
C HIS A 365 -22.58 -5.57 -0.77
N LYS A 366 -21.29 -5.58 -1.11
CA LYS A 366 -20.25 -4.86 -0.35
C LYS A 366 -19.85 -3.53 -1.01
N ILE A 367 -20.36 -2.44 -0.46
CA ILE A 367 -20.08 -1.08 -0.97
C ILE A 367 -18.59 -0.72 -0.85
N ASN A 368 -17.91 -1.22 0.19
CA ASN A 368 -16.49 -0.97 0.44
C ASN A 368 -15.58 -1.57 -0.63
N ILE A 369 -15.97 -2.70 -1.21
CA ILE A 369 -15.25 -3.37 -2.30
C ILE A 369 -15.42 -2.63 -3.62
N ARG A 370 -16.61 -2.05 -3.87
CA ARG A 370 -16.90 -1.32 -5.11
C ARG A 370 -15.91 -0.20 -5.38
N SER A 371 -15.39 0.44 -4.32
CA SER A 371 -14.39 1.51 -4.46
C SER A 371 -13.08 1.03 -5.10
N GLY A 372 -12.77 -0.26 -4.96
CA GLY A 372 -11.59 -0.89 -5.57
C GLY A 372 -11.82 -1.41 -6.99
N ILE A 373 -13.08 -1.63 -7.41
CA ILE A 373 -13.39 -2.16 -8.75
C ILE A 373 -13.12 -1.09 -9.80
N TYR A 374 -12.14 -1.32 -10.66
CA TYR A 374 -11.83 -0.42 -11.78
C TYR A 374 -12.24 -0.97 -13.14
N LEU A 375 -12.45 -2.28 -13.26
CA LEU A 375 -13.11 -2.94 -14.37
C LEU A 375 -14.19 -3.89 -13.83
N TYR A 376 -15.37 -3.87 -14.42
CA TYR A 376 -16.43 -4.81 -14.12
C TYR A 376 -16.98 -5.42 -15.42
N LYS A 377 -16.69 -6.72 -15.62
CA LYS A 377 -17.06 -7.47 -16.82
C LYS A 377 -16.71 -6.72 -18.12
N GLY A 378 -15.50 -6.17 -18.17
CA GLY A 378 -14.95 -5.40 -19.29
C GLY A 378 -15.40 -3.95 -19.36
N SER A 379 -16.30 -3.48 -18.50
CA SER A 379 -16.66 -2.07 -18.43
C SER A 379 -15.73 -1.31 -17.51
N LEU A 380 -15.19 -0.17 -17.97
CA LEU A 380 -14.29 0.68 -17.17
C LEU A 380 -15.12 1.48 -16.16
N THR A 381 -14.85 1.25 -14.86
CA THR A 381 -15.60 1.84 -13.74
C THR A 381 -14.76 2.81 -12.90
N ASN A 382 -13.56 3.12 -13.36
CA ASN A 382 -12.68 4.11 -12.74
C ASN A 382 -12.64 5.39 -13.60
N PHE A 383 -13.16 6.48 -13.06
CA PHE A 383 -13.25 7.76 -13.75
C PHE A 383 -11.88 8.33 -14.15
N TYR A 384 -10.88 8.26 -13.27
CA TYR A 384 -9.54 8.80 -13.56
C TYR A 384 -8.83 8.04 -14.69
N LEU A 385 -9.00 6.72 -14.77
CA LEU A 385 -8.48 5.93 -15.89
C LEU A 385 -9.19 6.27 -17.20
N SER A 386 -10.50 6.52 -17.15
CA SER A 386 -11.26 6.90 -18.33
C SER A 386 -10.82 8.25 -18.90
N GLU A 387 -10.62 9.25 -18.06
CA GLU A 387 -10.10 10.56 -18.48
C GLU A 387 -8.67 10.46 -19.02
N ARG A 388 -7.79 9.72 -18.30
CA ARG A 388 -6.38 9.59 -18.68
C ARG A 388 -6.18 8.94 -20.03
N PHE A 389 -6.99 7.94 -20.36
CA PHE A 389 -6.81 7.12 -21.57
C PHE A 389 -7.85 7.39 -22.66
N ASP A 390 -8.74 8.35 -22.43
CA ASP A 390 -9.87 8.64 -23.32
C ASP A 390 -10.67 7.38 -23.65
N LEU A 391 -11.16 6.72 -22.59
CA LEU A 391 -11.98 5.52 -22.67
C LEU A 391 -13.36 5.78 -22.06
N LYS A 392 -14.38 5.04 -22.51
CA LYS A 392 -15.74 5.20 -22.01
C LYS A 392 -15.83 4.79 -20.53
N PHE A 393 -16.23 5.72 -19.67
CA PHE A 393 -16.58 5.47 -18.27
C PHE A 393 -17.98 4.89 -18.15
N THR A 394 -18.16 3.98 -17.20
CA THR A 394 -19.48 3.45 -16.84
C THR A 394 -19.59 3.39 -15.31
N ASP A 395 -20.62 3.99 -14.74
CA ASP A 395 -20.82 3.95 -13.30
C ASP A 395 -21.16 2.52 -12.85
N LEU A 396 -20.40 1.98 -11.90
CA LEU A 396 -20.58 0.62 -11.38
C LEU A 396 -21.94 0.43 -10.71
N ASN A 397 -22.45 1.45 -9.99
CA ASN A 397 -23.73 1.35 -9.31
C ASN A 397 -24.88 1.28 -10.31
N LEU A 398 -24.79 2.00 -11.44
CA LEU A 398 -25.77 1.89 -12.53
C LEU A 398 -25.73 0.51 -13.20
N LEU A 399 -24.53 -0.05 -13.41
CA LEU A 399 -24.39 -1.42 -13.94
C LEU A 399 -25.00 -2.47 -13.03
N ILE A 400 -24.82 -2.33 -11.71
CA ILE A 400 -25.40 -3.24 -10.72
C ILE A 400 -26.94 -3.08 -10.69
N ALA A 401 -27.44 -1.85 -10.69
CA ALA A 401 -28.87 -1.57 -10.67
C ALA A 401 -29.61 -2.08 -11.92
N SER A 402 -28.95 -2.07 -13.09
CA SER A 402 -29.54 -2.55 -14.35
C SER A 402 -29.68 -4.08 -14.44
N LYS A 403 -29.06 -4.83 -13.51
CA LYS A 403 -29.10 -6.31 -13.46
C LYS A 403 -30.00 -6.87 -12.36
N ARG A 404 -30.57 -5.99 -11.53
CA ARG A 404 -31.66 -6.30 -10.59
C ARG A 404 -33.01 -6.17 -11.29
#